data_a5f047d89bf322bb5f2e861ea892a0d0
#
_entry.id   a5f047d89bf322bb5f2e861ea892a0d0
#
_cell.length_a   1.000
_cell.length_b   1.000
_cell.length_c   1.000
_cell.angle_alpha   90.00
_cell.angle_beta   90.00
_cell.angle_gamma   90.00
#
_symmetry.space_group_name_H-M   'P 1'
#
loop_
_entity.id
_entity.type
_entity.pdbx_description
1 polymer ?
#
loop_
_entity_poly.entity_id
_entity_poly.type
_entity_poly.pdbx_seq_one_letter_code
_entity_poly.pdbx_strand_id
1 'polypeptide(L)' 'MINRIGEVLKEKGAGNKDLVKFLKIEKETVSRWVNNKHQPTVTTLNKIAEFLRVDIRELLHPSDWSNSKVEEFKKSK' A
#
# COMPACT_ATOMS: atom_id res chain seq x y z
N MET A 1 8.18 -5.80 1.78
CA MET A 1 7.12 -5.06 1.09
C MET A 1 6.01 -4.73 2.08
N ILE A 2 5.52 -3.51 2.00
CA ILE A 2 4.46 -3.07 2.91
C ILE A 2 3.11 -3.03 2.23
N ASN A 3 3.06 -2.51 0.99
CA ASN A 3 1.77 -2.38 0.32
C ASN A 3 1.64 -3.33 -0.86
N ARG A 4 0.39 -3.60 -1.22
CA ARG A 4 0.02 -4.42 -2.36
C ARG A 4 -0.68 -3.59 -3.42
N ILE A 5 -0.41 -2.29 -3.46
CA ILE A 5 -1.13 -1.40 -4.38
C ILE A 5 -1.03 -1.89 -5.82
N GLY A 6 0.19 -2.25 -6.26
CA GLY A 6 0.37 -2.72 -7.62
C GLY A 6 -0.42 -3.98 -7.94
N GLU A 7 -0.46 -4.91 -6.99
CA GLU A 7 -1.20 -6.16 -7.18
C GLU A 7 -2.70 -5.90 -7.28
N VAL A 8 -3.22 -5.05 -6.40
CA VAL A 8 -4.65 -4.77 -6.39
C VAL A 8 -5.06 -3.98 -7.62
N LEU A 9 -4.21 -3.03 -8.06
CA LEU A 9 -4.47 -2.34 -9.31
C LEU A 9 -4.63 -3.33 -10.44
N LYS A 10 -3.70 -4.27 -10.53
CA LYS A 10 -3.74 -5.27 -11.59
C LYS A 10 -4.99 -6.13 -11.50
N GLU A 11 -5.36 -6.54 -10.30
CA GLU A 11 -6.57 -7.33 -10.09
C GLU A 11 -7.82 -6.59 -10.54
N LYS A 12 -7.82 -5.27 -10.39
CA LYS A 12 -8.97 -4.46 -10.78
C LYS A 12 -8.90 -3.98 -12.22
N GLY A 13 -7.87 -4.38 -12.96
CA GLY A 13 -7.72 -3.93 -14.34
C GLY A 13 -7.32 -2.48 -14.47
N ALA A 14 -6.66 -1.94 -13.45
CA ALA A 14 -6.24 -0.54 -13.44
C ALA A 14 -4.73 -0.45 -13.50
N GLY A 15 -4.22 0.73 -13.77
CA GLY A 15 -2.79 0.97 -13.83
C GLY A 15 -2.39 2.21 -13.07
N ASN A 16 -1.09 2.45 -13.01
CA ASN A 16 -0.56 3.60 -12.30
C ASN A 16 -1.17 4.90 -12.80
N LYS A 17 -1.39 5.01 -14.09
CA LYS A 17 -1.93 6.25 -14.65
C LYS A 17 -3.33 6.56 -14.13
N ASP A 18 -4.08 5.54 -13.76
CA ASP A 18 -5.42 5.77 -13.21
C ASP A 18 -5.33 6.45 -11.85
N LEU A 19 -4.35 6.05 -11.04
CA LEU A 19 -4.11 6.70 -9.76
C LEU A 19 -3.58 8.11 -9.95
N VAL A 20 -2.70 8.31 -10.94
CA VAL A 20 -2.18 9.64 -11.26
C VAL A 20 -3.33 10.59 -11.54
N LYS A 21 -4.29 10.14 -12.35
CA LYS A 21 -5.44 10.97 -12.70
C LYS A 21 -6.35 11.20 -11.50
N PHE A 22 -6.64 10.15 -10.76
CA PHE A 22 -7.57 10.25 -9.64
C PHE A 22 -7.03 11.13 -8.53
N LEU A 23 -5.77 10.95 -8.17
CA LEU A 23 -5.16 11.70 -7.07
C LEU A 23 -4.54 13.01 -7.51
N LYS A 24 -4.40 13.22 -8.82
CA LYS A 24 -3.79 14.42 -9.39
C LYS A 24 -2.38 14.64 -8.87
N ILE A 25 -1.59 13.59 -8.89
CA ILE A 25 -0.20 13.61 -8.42
C ILE A 25 0.71 13.10 -9.52
N GLU A 26 2.02 13.17 -9.29
CA GLU A 26 2.98 12.81 -10.29
C GLU A 26 3.12 11.30 -10.43
N LYS A 27 3.41 10.84 -11.64
CA LYS A 27 3.53 9.42 -11.91
C LYS A 27 4.69 8.80 -11.14
N GLU A 28 5.74 9.57 -10.89
CA GLU A 28 6.88 9.07 -10.13
C GLU A 28 6.48 8.71 -8.71
N THR A 29 5.60 9.50 -8.12
CA THR A 29 5.14 9.22 -6.77
C THR A 29 4.36 7.91 -6.72
N VAL A 30 3.46 7.72 -7.68
CA VAL A 30 2.69 6.48 -7.75
C VAL A 30 3.63 5.29 -7.98
N SER A 31 4.59 5.45 -8.88
CA SER A 31 5.55 4.40 -9.16
C SER A 31 6.32 3.97 -7.92
N ARG A 32 6.72 4.94 -7.08
CA ARG A 32 7.44 4.62 -5.85
C ARG A 32 6.58 3.83 -4.89
N TRP A 33 5.29 4.16 -4.81
CA TRP A 33 4.36 3.41 -3.96
C TRP A 33 4.21 1.98 -4.47
N VAL A 34 3.97 1.82 -5.76
CA VAL A 34 3.76 0.52 -6.37
C VAL A 34 4.99 -0.37 -6.20
N ASN A 35 6.17 0.24 -6.27
CA ASN A 35 7.42 -0.49 -6.10
C ASN A 35 7.89 -0.57 -4.65
N ASN A 36 7.08 -0.11 -3.73
CA ASN A 36 7.37 -0.15 -2.29
C ASN A 36 8.63 0.61 -1.90
N LYS A 37 9.01 1.61 -2.67
CA LYS A 37 10.15 2.47 -2.33
C LYS A 37 9.74 3.58 -1.37
N HIS A 38 8.48 3.97 -1.43
CA HIS A 38 7.87 4.91 -0.51
C HIS A 38 6.46 4.45 -0.24
N GLN A 39 5.90 4.90 0.85
CA GLN A 39 4.54 4.52 1.20
C GLN A 39 3.67 5.77 1.22
N PRO A 40 2.42 5.66 0.76
CA PRO A 40 1.49 6.77 0.90
C PRO A 40 1.08 6.93 2.35
N THR A 41 0.59 8.13 2.69
CA THR A 41 0.02 8.33 4.02
C THR A 41 -1.24 7.48 4.14
N VAL A 42 -1.67 7.27 5.39
CA VAL A 42 -2.89 6.50 5.62
C VAL A 42 -4.09 7.17 4.94
N THR A 43 -4.17 8.49 4.99
CA THR A 43 -5.23 9.22 4.33
C THR A 43 -5.25 8.95 2.82
N THR A 44 -4.08 9.01 2.20
CA THR A 44 -3.96 8.75 0.76
C THR A 44 -4.28 7.28 0.45
N LEU A 45 -3.80 6.39 1.29
CA LEU A 45 -4.05 4.96 1.11
C LEU A 45 -5.56 4.70 1.15
N ASN A 46 -6.27 5.37 2.05
CA ASN A 46 -7.72 5.23 2.12
C ASN A 46 -8.40 5.73 0.84
N LYS A 47 -7.90 6.81 0.26
CA LYS A 47 -8.44 7.30 -1.00
C LYS A 47 -8.24 6.30 -2.12
N ILE A 48 -7.09 5.65 -2.13
CA ILE A 48 -6.80 4.61 -3.12
C ILE A 48 -7.78 3.45 -2.93
N ALA A 49 -8.01 3.05 -1.69
CA ALA A 49 -8.94 1.97 -1.40
C ALA A 49 -10.36 2.31 -1.87
N GLU A 50 -10.79 3.54 -1.63
CA GLU A 50 -12.09 4.00 -2.11
C GLU A 50 -12.17 3.97 -3.63
N PHE A 51 -11.12 4.42 -4.28
CA PHE A 51 -11.08 4.44 -5.74
C PHE A 51 -11.21 3.02 -6.31
N LEU A 52 -10.52 2.08 -5.69
CA LEU A 52 -10.50 0.69 -6.14
C LEU A 52 -11.66 -0.13 -5.58
N ARG A 53 -12.44 0.45 -4.69
CA ARG A 53 -13.58 -0.22 -4.05
C ARG A 53 -13.13 -1.46 -3.28
N VAL A 54 -12.07 -1.34 -2.52
CA VAL A 54 -11.56 -2.41 -1.68
C VAL A 54 -11.40 -1.90 -0.25
N ASP A 55 -11.30 -2.83 0.68
CA ASP A 55 -10.97 -2.49 2.05
C ASP A 55 -9.51 -2.02 2.09
N ILE A 56 -9.22 -0.98 2.87
CA ILE A 56 -7.87 -0.47 2.96
C ILE A 56 -6.86 -1.55 3.36
N ARG A 57 -7.32 -2.53 4.15
CA ARG A 57 -6.44 -3.62 4.57
C ARG A 57 -5.96 -4.46 3.40
N GLU A 58 -6.71 -4.51 2.31
CA GLU A 58 -6.30 -5.28 1.14
C GLU A 58 -5.14 -4.63 0.39
N LEU A 59 -4.86 -3.37 0.68
CA LEU A 59 -3.73 -2.69 0.07
C LEU A 59 -2.43 -2.91 0.85
N LEU A 60 -2.48 -3.65 1.92
CA LEU A 60 -1.32 -3.89 2.77
C LEU A 60 -1.01 -5.37 2.84
N HIS A 61 0.28 -5.68 2.95
CA HIS A 61 0.68 -7.06 3.18
C HIS A 61 0.45 -7.39 4.64
N PRO A 62 -0.13 -8.55 4.93
CA PRO A 62 -0.28 -8.95 6.32
C PRO A 62 1.10 -9.24 6.92
N SER A 63 1.22 -8.96 8.20
CA SER A 63 2.45 -9.27 8.92
C SER A 63 2.51 -10.76 9.24
N ASP A 64 3.69 -11.32 9.14
CA ASP A 64 3.92 -12.70 9.50
C ASP A 64 5.14 -12.76 10.40
N TRP A 65 4.90 -13.02 11.67
CA TRP A 65 5.95 -13.04 12.67
C TRP A 65 6.37 -14.45 13.04
N SER A 66 5.80 -15.46 12.40
CA SER A 66 6.06 -16.84 12.77
C SER A 66 7.51 -17.24 12.61
N ASN A 67 8.22 -16.66 11.65
CA ASN A 67 9.63 -16.96 11.42
C ASN A 67 10.55 -15.82 11.82
N SER A 68 10.03 -14.87 12.58
CA SER A 68 10.81 -13.72 12.98
C SER A 68 11.88 -14.12 13.97
N LYS A 69 13.08 -13.58 13.78
CA LYS A 69 14.18 -13.75 14.72
C LYS A 69 14.32 -12.56 15.65
N VAL A 70 13.45 -11.58 15.47
CA VAL A 70 13.44 -10.41 16.34
C VAL A 70 12.73 -10.78 17.62
N GLU A 71 13.33 -10.41 18.72
CA GLU A 71 12.72 -10.67 20.03
C GLU A 71 11.41 -9.94 20.14
N GLU A 72 10.48 -10.60 20.82
CA GLU A 72 9.22 -9.97 21.14
C GLU A 72 9.47 -8.69 21.93
N PHE A 73 8.69 -7.67 21.63
CA PHE A 73 8.77 -6.43 22.38
C PHE A 73 8.41 -6.68 23.82
N LYS A 74 9.29 -6.28 24.72
CA LYS A 74 9.05 -6.43 26.15
C LYS A 74 8.73 -5.07 26.73
N LYS A 75 7.64 -5.01 27.45
CA LYS A 75 7.26 -3.78 28.09
C LYS A 75 8.29 -3.36 29.10
N SER A 76 8.69 -2.10 29.02
CA SER A 76 9.56 -1.55 30.07
C SER A 76 8.82 -1.44 31.36
N LYS A 77 9.55 -1.55 32.43
CA LYS A 77 8.98 -1.39 33.73
C LYS A 77 8.86 0.06 34.09
#